data_f4bf6ed123944226433568fd6da655c5
#
_entry.id   f4bf6ed123944226433568fd6da655c5
#
_cell.length_a   1.000
_cell.length_b   1.000
_cell.length_c   1.000
_cell.angle_alpha   90.00
_cell.angle_beta   90.00
_cell.angle_gamma   90.00
#
_symmetry.space_group_name_H-M   'P 1'
#
loop_
_entity.id
_entity.type
_entity.pdbx_description
1 polymer ?
#
loop_
_entity_poly.entity_id
_entity_poly.type
_entity_poly.pdbx_seq_one_letter_code
_entity_poly.pdbx_strand_id
1 'polypeptide(L)'
;MMLGWGLRGFIGGGPFGAMIPGAMVALTLCYLYPRRDVSVIAAFAAVGVGIGGEMTYGQTIGFIVKADTFWWGFLGLALKGAIWGALAGAVIAMGFRPRPLLVLGGAVVMAVATQIGWKFINEPKLIYFSNLLDRPRPEIWAGFLLAALALVGYLAWQGQLQPALRFAVVGFIGGGIGFGLGGSIQGLGRIFTPELKLHWWKYMEFFFGYCFGWALSWAWQHSETPDSGEVGAGPGDAIEMLAGAAVTAALFWLSWNTQSRFAYSLAGGAVLYVVSRCRWMAKHVAYTVTFTGVALDLAKYWSKEYQRGPAGPAYAAAVVASVIFGWYVIRWNGDTRKTLELLMWACVVDAVVKFAIHPSGIVNVVDHVCIGFVLMAAAVSWMMRAEIIAGSCEPSSSSAPSAAAMGSPSI
;
A
#
# COMPACT_ATOMS: atom_id res chain seq x y z
N MET A 1 -0.59 -5.39 -6.70
CA MET A 1 -0.47 -3.91 -6.71
C MET A 1 -1.52 -3.25 -7.62
N MET A 2 -1.64 -3.64 -8.90
CA MET A 2 -2.63 -3.12 -9.85
C MET A 2 -4.08 -3.17 -9.31
N LEU A 3 -4.55 -4.35 -8.92
CA LEU A 3 -5.87 -4.53 -8.34
C LEU A 3 -6.08 -3.71 -7.06
N GLY A 4 -5.13 -3.77 -6.13
CA GLY A 4 -5.21 -3.01 -4.88
C GLY A 4 -5.27 -1.50 -5.11
N TRP A 5 -4.57 -1.00 -6.13
CA TRP A 5 -4.61 0.41 -6.47
C TRP A 5 -5.96 0.84 -7.05
N GLY A 6 -6.54 0.03 -7.93
CA GLY A 6 -7.88 0.26 -8.45
C GLY A 6 -8.95 0.24 -7.35
N LEU A 7 -8.84 -0.69 -6.40
CA LEU A 7 -9.76 -0.80 -5.24
C LEU A 7 -9.62 0.38 -4.27
N ARG A 8 -8.40 0.93 -4.10
CA ARG A 8 -8.13 2.04 -3.19
C ARG A 8 -9.13 3.19 -3.29
N GLY A 9 -9.47 3.60 -4.50
CA GLY A 9 -10.38 4.72 -4.73
C GLY A 9 -11.83 4.42 -4.34
N PHE A 10 -12.20 3.15 -4.22
CA PHE A 10 -13.51 2.73 -3.70
C PHE A 10 -13.50 2.60 -2.18
N ILE A 11 -12.33 2.42 -1.56
CA ILE A 11 -12.17 2.20 -0.12
C ILE A 11 -11.59 3.46 0.52
N GLY A 12 -12.32 4.57 0.43
CA GLY A 12 -12.03 5.84 1.10
C GLY A 12 -10.87 6.67 0.53
N GLY A 13 -10.01 6.13 -0.33
CA GLY A 13 -8.85 6.86 -0.86
C GLY A 13 -7.82 7.22 0.21
N GLY A 14 -7.12 8.34 0.03
CA GLY A 14 -6.15 8.88 1.00
C GLY A 14 -5.07 7.90 1.46
N PRO A 15 -4.49 8.11 2.66
CA PRO A 15 -3.48 7.21 3.24
C PRO A 15 -3.98 5.79 3.48
N PHE A 16 -5.18 5.62 4.06
CA PHE A 16 -5.73 4.29 4.33
C PHE A 16 -5.99 3.48 3.07
N GLY A 17 -6.63 4.11 2.07
CA GLY A 17 -6.81 3.43 0.79
C GLY A 17 -5.48 3.01 0.18
N ALA A 18 -4.41 3.79 0.37
CA ALA A 18 -3.08 3.48 -0.14
C ALA A 18 -2.35 2.38 0.67
N MET A 19 -2.74 2.10 1.91
CA MET A 19 -2.22 0.93 2.65
C MET A 19 -2.58 -0.39 1.95
N ILE A 20 -3.74 -0.47 1.31
CA ILE A 20 -4.22 -1.69 0.63
C ILE A 20 -3.24 -2.19 -0.43
N PRO A 21 -2.91 -1.42 -1.48
CA PRO A 21 -1.94 -1.86 -2.48
C PRO A 21 -0.54 -2.08 -1.89
N GLY A 22 -0.16 -1.34 -0.84
CA GLY A 22 1.08 -1.56 -0.10
C GLY A 22 1.14 -2.93 0.56
N ALA A 23 0.12 -3.30 1.32
CA ALA A 23 0.01 -4.62 1.93
C ALA A 23 -0.05 -5.73 0.85
N MET A 24 -0.88 -5.56 -0.18
CA MET A 24 -1.03 -6.56 -1.24
C MET A 24 0.26 -6.81 -2.01
N VAL A 25 1.06 -5.79 -2.36
CA VAL A 25 2.31 -5.99 -3.08
C VAL A 25 3.32 -6.74 -2.21
N ALA A 26 3.45 -6.38 -0.93
CA ALA A 26 4.36 -7.06 -0.02
C ALA A 26 3.96 -8.53 0.20
N LEU A 27 2.67 -8.79 0.41
CA LEU A 27 2.16 -10.16 0.53
C LEU A 27 2.39 -10.99 -0.74
N THR A 28 2.20 -10.39 -1.93
CA THR A 28 2.49 -11.06 -3.20
C THR A 28 3.97 -11.39 -3.32
N LEU A 29 4.86 -10.44 -3.00
CA LEU A 29 6.31 -10.67 -3.06
C LEU A 29 6.76 -11.72 -2.04
N CYS A 30 6.24 -11.68 -0.81
CA CYS A 30 6.55 -12.68 0.21
C CYS A 30 5.93 -14.07 -0.11
N TYR A 31 4.88 -14.14 -0.90
CA TYR A 31 4.34 -15.40 -1.42
C TYR A 31 5.24 -16.00 -2.50
N LEU A 32 5.67 -15.18 -3.47
CA LEU A 32 6.57 -15.62 -4.54
C LEU A 32 8.00 -15.92 -4.06
N TYR A 33 8.44 -15.24 -3.01
CA TYR A 33 9.75 -15.38 -2.37
C TYR A 33 9.56 -15.61 -0.86
N PRO A 34 9.33 -16.87 -0.44
CA PRO A 34 8.94 -17.19 0.94
C PRO A 34 9.88 -16.61 2.00
N ARG A 35 9.27 -16.01 3.05
CA ARG A 35 9.99 -15.35 4.16
C ARG A 35 9.30 -15.65 5.49
N ARG A 36 10.04 -15.46 6.59
CA ARG A 36 9.52 -15.60 7.96
C ARG A 36 8.95 -14.30 8.54
N ASP A 37 9.39 -13.16 8.01
CA ASP A 37 9.04 -11.80 8.47
C ASP A 37 7.92 -11.15 7.64
N VAL A 38 7.07 -11.92 7.01
CA VAL A 38 5.99 -11.48 6.08
C VAL A 38 5.17 -10.31 6.66
N SER A 39 4.72 -10.44 7.91
CA SER A 39 3.88 -9.41 8.55
C SER A 39 4.61 -8.09 8.72
N VAL A 40 5.92 -8.14 9.05
CA VAL A 40 6.74 -6.93 9.20
C VAL A 40 6.89 -6.22 7.88
N ILE A 41 7.27 -6.95 6.83
CA ILE A 41 7.41 -6.37 5.49
C ILE A 41 6.07 -5.79 4.99
N ALA A 42 4.98 -6.52 5.21
CA ALA A 42 3.64 -6.04 4.83
C ALA A 42 3.23 -4.77 5.61
N ALA A 43 3.59 -4.65 6.89
CA ALA A 43 3.34 -3.45 7.67
C ALA A 43 4.15 -2.25 7.17
N PHE A 44 5.45 -2.43 6.89
CA PHE A 44 6.30 -1.38 6.33
C PHE A 44 5.83 -0.95 4.94
N ALA A 45 5.43 -1.88 4.09
CA ALA A 45 4.89 -1.58 2.77
C ALA A 45 3.53 -0.88 2.85
N ALA A 46 2.62 -1.34 3.70
CA ALA A 46 1.33 -0.70 3.91
C ALA A 46 1.49 0.75 4.37
N VAL A 47 2.28 0.99 5.43
CA VAL A 47 2.52 2.33 5.96
C VAL A 47 3.30 3.18 4.95
N GLY A 48 4.35 2.65 4.32
CA GLY A 48 5.17 3.39 3.36
C GLY A 48 4.38 3.86 2.13
N VAL A 49 3.58 2.98 1.53
CA VAL A 49 2.68 3.37 0.44
C VAL A 49 1.56 4.28 0.96
N GLY A 50 1.09 4.06 2.18
CA GLY A 50 0.11 4.90 2.86
C GLY A 50 0.56 6.35 3.02
N ILE A 51 1.81 6.60 3.41
CA ILE A 51 2.37 7.96 3.56
C ILE A 51 2.21 8.76 2.28
N GLY A 52 2.51 8.19 1.12
CA GLY A 52 2.30 8.85 -0.16
C GLY A 52 0.85 9.28 -0.41
N GLY A 53 -0.11 8.62 0.23
CA GLY A 53 -1.53 8.96 0.15
C GLY A 53 -1.91 10.34 0.72
N GLU A 54 -1.04 10.98 1.49
CA GLU A 54 -1.20 12.38 1.92
C GLU A 54 -0.96 13.38 0.78
N MET A 55 -0.24 13.00 -0.29
CA MET A 55 -0.07 13.87 -1.45
C MET A 55 -1.40 14.01 -2.20
N THR A 56 -1.81 15.26 -2.39
CA THR A 56 -3.00 15.57 -3.18
C THR A 56 -2.67 15.53 -4.68
N TYR A 57 -3.46 14.80 -5.47
CA TYR A 57 -3.28 14.73 -6.93
C TYR A 57 -4.56 14.99 -7.73
N GLY A 58 -5.73 14.97 -7.08
CA GLY A 58 -7.00 15.18 -7.77
C GLY A 58 -7.10 16.48 -8.54
N GLN A 59 -6.55 17.58 -8.00
CA GLN A 59 -6.50 18.86 -8.72
C GLN A 59 -5.45 18.87 -9.84
N THR A 60 -4.35 18.10 -9.69
CA THR A 60 -3.35 17.93 -10.76
C THR A 60 -3.96 17.21 -11.97
N ILE A 61 -4.86 16.26 -11.74
CA ILE A 61 -5.63 15.61 -12.81
C ILE A 61 -6.50 16.62 -13.55
N GLY A 62 -7.00 17.66 -12.88
CA GLY A 62 -7.74 18.74 -13.51
C GLY A 62 -6.96 19.46 -14.62
N PHE A 63 -5.64 19.48 -14.55
CA PHE A 63 -4.79 20.01 -15.62
C PHE A 63 -4.63 19.04 -16.79
N ILE A 64 -4.45 17.75 -16.54
CA ILE A 64 -4.16 16.78 -17.60
C ILE A 64 -5.39 16.47 -18.48
N VAL A 65 -6.59 16.79 -18.02
CA VAL A 65 -7.84 16.60 -18.79
C VAL A 65 -8.17 17.81 -19.69
N LYS A 66 -7.27 18.79 -19.79
CA LYS A 66 -7.38 19.97 -20.65
C LYS A 66 -6.15 20.05 -21.55
N ALA A 67 -6.36 20.29 -22.83
CA ALA A 67 -5.28 20.27 -23.82
C ALA A 67 -4.21 21.36 -23.58
N ASP A 68 -4.62 22.54 -23.14
CA ASP A 68 -3.76 23.72 -22.86
C ASP A 68 -2.86 23.52 -21.63
N THR A 69 -3.28 22.71 -20.66
CA THR A 69 -2.53 22.48 -19.42
C THR A 69 -2.05 21.02 -19.28
N PHE A 70 -2.22 20.21 -20.32
CA PHE A 70 -1.92 18.77 -20.31
C PHE A 70 -0.50 18.46 -19.81
N TRP A 71 0.51 19.13 -20.37
CA TRP A 71 1.91 18.86 -20.01
C TRP A 71 2.25 19.25 -18.58
N TRP A 72 1.62 20.29 -18.04
CA TRP A 72 1.76 20.65 -16.63
C TRP A 72 1.15 19.59 -15.70
N GLY A 73 -0.03 19.11 -16.07
CA GLY A 73 -0.68 17.99 -15.37
C GLY A 73 0.14 16.71 -15.44
N PHE A 74 0.69 16.39 -16.64
CA PHE A 74 1.57 15.24 -16.83
C PHE A 74 2.81 15.31 -15.94
N LEU A 75 3.52 16.44 -15.96
CA LEU A 75 4.71 16.65 -15.12
C LEU A 75 4.38 16.51 -13.62
N GLY A 76 3.29 17.14 -13.18
CA GLY A 76 2.86 17.08 -11.80
C GLY A 76 2.49 15.67 -11.33
N LEU A 77 1.80 14.89 -12.17
CA LEU A 77 1.46 13.49 -11.86
C LEU A 77 2.70 12.61 -11.88
N ALA A 78 3.55 12.73 -12.91
CA ALA A 78 4.79 11.97 -12.99
C ALA A 78 5.69 12.23 -11.77
N LEU A 79 5.88 13.48 -11.38
CA LEU A 79 6.66 13.84 -10.21
C LEU A 79 6.05 13.28 -8.91
N LYS A 80 4.74 13.45 -8.71
CA LYS A 80 4.06 12.94 -7.51
C LYS A 80 4.11 11.42 -7.44
N GLY A 81 3.93 10.72 -8.56
CA GLY A 81 4.06 9.26 -8.62
C GLY A 81 5.49 8.79 -8.34
N ALA A 82 6.49 9.49 -8.89
CA ALA A 82 7.90 9.20 -8.66
C ALA A 82 8.27 9.34 -7.18
N ILE A 83 7.86 10.44 -6.54
CA ILE A 83 8.10 10.68 -5.11
C ILE A 83 7.40 9.62 -4.25
N TRP A 84 6.16 9.28 -4.60
CA TRP A 84 5.42 8.22 -3.91
C TRP A 84 6.18 6.90 -3.95
N GLY A 85 6.65 6.51 -5.14
CA GLY A 85 7.40 5.29 -5.34
C GLY A 85 8.74 5.29 -4.60
N ALA A 86 9.47 6.40 -4.62
CA ALA A 86 10.76 6.53 -3.94
C ALA A 86 10.61 6.41 -2.42
N LEU A 87 9.67 7.15 -1.84
CA LEU A 87 9.45 7.16 -0.39
C LEU A 87 8.96 5.81 0.11
N ALA A 88 7.96 5.23 -0.57
CA ALA A 88 7.46 3.89 -0.23
C ALA A 88 8.54 2.83 -0.37
N GLY A 89 9.34 2.87 -1.45
CA GLY A 89 10.45 1.97 -1.66
C GLY A 89 11.51 2.05 -0.55
N ALA A 90 11.90 3.25 -0.13
CA ALA A 90 12.85 3.44 0.96
C ALA A 90 12.30 2.92 2.31
N VAL A 91 11.00 3.14 2.59
CA VAL A 91 10.35 2.61 3.80
C VAL A 91 10.26 1.08 3.78
N ILE A 92 9.96 0.47 2.63
CA ILE A 92 9.98 -1.00 2.48
C ILE A 92 11.38 -1.53 2.77
N ALA A 93 12.43 -0.90 2.20
CA ALA A 93 13.81 -1.30 2.42
C ALA A 93 14.22 -1.21 3.91
N MET A 94 13.75 -0.21 4.64
CA MET A 94 13.94 -0.10 6.10
C MET A 94 13.36 -1.29 6.84
N GLY A 95 12.27 -1.88 6.33
CA GLY A 95 11.60 -3.06 6.89
C GLY A 95 12.41 -4.35 6.82
N PHE A 96 13.44 -4.46 5.96
CA PHE A 96 14.28 -5.68 5.88
C PHE A 96 15.18 -5.87 7.11
N ARG A 97 15.54 -4.80 7.80
CA ARG A 97 16.31 -4.83 9.05
C ARG A 97 15.74 -3.86 10.07
N PRO A 98 14.53 -4.09 10.59
CA PRO A 98 13.77 -3.12 11.37
C PRO A 98 14.27 -3.03 12.82
N ARG A 99 15.52 -2.61 13.03
CA ARG A 99 16.04 -2.33 14.38
C ARG A 99 15.35 -1.08 14.95
N PRO A 100 14.89 -1.09 16.21
CA PRO A 100 14.09 0.01 16.76
C PRO A 100 14.72 1.40 16.63
N LEU A 101 16.00 1.53 16.98
CA LEU A 101 16.71 2.81 16.86
C LEU A 101 16.91 3.25 15.41
N LEU A 102 17.10 2.30 14.48
CA LEU A 102 17.16 2.61 13.05
C LEU A 102 15.81 3.14 12.56
N VAL A 103 14.71 2.49 12.93
CA VAL A 103 13.37 2.91 12.51
C VAL A 103 13.00 4.27 13.13
N LEU A 104 13.31 4.47 14.40
CA LEU A 104 13.10 5.76 15.07
C LEU A 104 13.91 6.88 14.37
N GLY A 105 15.20 6.65 14.14
CA GLY A 105 16.06 7.61 13.43
C GLY A 105 15.54 7.90 12.01
N GLY A 106 15.14 6.87 11.27
CA GLY A 106 14.53 7.03 9.95
C GLY A 106 13.24 7.85 9.99
N ALA A 107 12.35 7.60 10.96
CA ALA A 107 11.12 8.36 11.15
C ALA A 107 11.41 9.85 11.47
N VAL A 108 12.36 10.12 12.35
CA VAL A 108 12.78 11.50 12.71
C VAL A 108 13.37 12.21 11.48
N VAL A 109 14.27 11.55 10.76
CA VAL A 109 14.90 12.12 9.56
C VAL A 109 13.86 12.45 8.49
N MET A 110 12.91 11.54 8.24
CA MET A 110 11.80 11.80 7.33
C MET A 110 10.94 12.99 7.78
N ALA A 111 10.59 13.05 9.06
CA ALA A 111 9.75 14.11 9.61
C ALA A 111 10.40 15.48 9.45
N VAL A 112 11.68 15.60 9.81
CA VAL A 112 12.46 16.85 9.68
C VAL A 112 12.58 17.25 8.21
N ALA A 113 12.96 16.33 7.34
CA ALA A 113 13.10 16.59 5.91
C ALA A 113 11.77 16.99 5.27
N THR A 114 10.66 16.32 5.64
CA THR A 114 9.31 16.69 5.21
C THR A 114 8.98 18.14 5.61
N GLN A 115 9.26 18.51 6.85
CA GLN A 115 9.00 19.86 7.35
C GLN A 115 9.82 20.91 6.60
N ILE A 116 11.09 20.62 6.32
CA ILE A 116 11.98 21.53 5.56
C ILE A 116 11.40 21.73 4.14
N GLY A 117 11.15 20.67 3.40
CA GLY A 117 10.64 20.78 2.04
C GLY A 117 9.27 21.42 1.96
N TRP A 118 8.41 21.13 2.95
CA TRP A 118 7.12 21.79 3.05
C TRP A 118 7.29 23.30 3.30
N LYS A 119 8.06 23.70 4.30
CA LYS A 119 8.22 25.10 4.71
C LYS A 119 8.84 25.98 3.63
N PHE A 120 9.84 25.47 2.92
CA PHE A 120 10.61 26.25 1.95
C PHE A 120 10.11 26.18 0.51
N ILE A 121 9.33 25.13 0.15
CA ILE A 121 8.89 24.91 -1.24
C ILE A 121 7.37 24.84 -1.35
N ASN A 122 6.73 23.97 -0.54
CA ASN A 122 5.29 23.73 -0.70
C ASN A 122 4.42 24.84 -0.09
N GLU A 123 4.76 25.34 1.10
CA GLU A 123 4.01 26.42 1.76
C GLU A 123 4.03 27.72 0.95
N PRO A 124 5.20 28.22 0.47
CA PRO A 124 5.24 29.39 -0.40
C PRO A 124 4.74 29.14 -1.82
N LYS A 125 4.38 27.88 -2.16
CA LYS A 125 3.88 27.48 -3.49
C LYS A 125 4.83 27.83 -4.62
N LEU A 126 6.15 27.65 -4.44
CA LEU A 126 7.16 27.96 -5.46
C LEU A 126 6.93 27.20 -6.75
N ILE A 127 6.54 25.92 -6.65
CA ILE A 127 6.05 25.09 -7.74
C ILE A 127 4.77 24.43 -7.25
N TYR A 128 3.68 24.62 -7.99
CA TYR A 128 2.36 24.23 -7.54
C TYR A 128 1.56 23.54 -8.63
N PHE A 129 1.17 22.30 -8.40
CA PHE A 129 0.47 21.44 -9.36
C PHE A 129 -1.04 21.32 -9.08
N SER A 130 -1.61 22.15 -8.23
CA SER A 130 -3.04 22.19 -7.97
C SER A 130 -3.64 23.49 -8.47
N ASN A 131 -4.94 23.49 -8.83
CA ASN A 131 -5.59 24.69 -9.32
C ASN A 131 -5.69 25.74 -8.21
N LEU A 132 -5.15 26.93 -8.44
CA LEU A 132 -5.18 28.05 -7.49
C LEU A 132 -6.54 28.73 -7.40
N LEU A 133 -7.37 28.60 -8.45
CA LEU A 133 -8.69 29.25 -8.53
C LEU A 133 -9.76 28.49 -7.75
N ASP A 134 -9.60 27.17 -7.62
CA ASP A 134 -10.49 26.32 -6.86
C ASP A 134 -9.81 25.98 -5.53
N ARG A 135 -10.40 26.28 -4.40
CA ARG A 135 -9.97 25.88 -3.04
C ARG A 135 -8.61 25.15 -2.99
N PRO A 136 -7.50 25.85 -3.10
CA PRO A 136 -6.18 25.25 -3.27
C PRO A 136 -5.88 24.31 -2.12
N ARG A 137 -5.53 23.06 -2.45
CA ARG A 137 -5.16 22.06 -1.45
C ARG A 137 -3.68 22.20 -1.11
N PRO A 138 -3.30 21.99 0.16
CA PRO A 138 -1.89 21.95 0.52
C PRO A 138 -1.19 20.81 -0.21
N GLU A 139 -0.05 21.11 -0.82
CA GLU A 139 0.83 20.13 -1.44
C GLU A 139 2.01 19.84 -0.53
N ILE A 140 2.47 18.59 -0.50
CA ILE A 140 3.58 18.13 0.32
C ILE A 140 4.64 17.38 -0.47
N TRP A 141 4.56 17.43 -1.81
CA TRP A 141 5.45 16.66 -2.68
C TRP A 141 6.94 16.96 -2.45
N ALA A 142 7.32 18.23 -2.25
CA ALA A 142 8.72 18.60 -1.99
C ALA A 142 9.19 18.12 -0.61
N GLY A 143 8.30 18.17 0.38
CA GLY A 143 8.57 17.56 1.69
C GLY A 143 8.87 16.08 1.58
N PHE A 144 8.05 15.34 0.84
CA PHE A 144 8.23 13.90 0.66
C PHE A 144 9.41 13.55 -0.26
N LEU A 145 9.75 14.39 -1.22
CA LEU A 145 10.98 14.22 -1.97
C LEU A 145 12.20 14.30 -1.05
N LEU A 146 12.28 15.35 -0.24
CA LEU A 146 13.38 15.50 0.73
C LEU A 146 13.37 14.38 1.76
N ALA A 147 12.19 13.92 2.21
CA ALA A 147 12.07 12.79 3.12
C ALA A 147 12.62 11.49 2.50
N ALA A 148 12.31 11.21 1.23
CA ALA A 148 12.84 10.04 0.53
C ALA A 148 14.38 10.11 0.40
N LEU A 149 14.91 11.24 -0.03
CA LEU A 149 16.37 11.44 -0.15
C LEU A 149 17.08 11.32 1.21
N ALA A 150 16.53 11.96 2.24
CA ALA A 150 17.10 11.92 3.58
C ALA A 150 17.03 10.52 4.21
N LEU A 151 15.92 9.78 3.99
CA LEU A 151 15.79 8.39 4.45
C LEU A 151 16.80 7.48 3.76
N VAL A 152 16.95 7.60 2.43
CA VAL A 152 17.96 6.81 1.68
C VAL A 152 19.37 7.13 2.18
N GLY A 153 19.71 8.41 2.38
CA GLY A 153 20.99 8.83 2.95
C GLY A 153 21.22 8.29 4.37
N TYR A 154 20.19 8.33 5.21
CA TYR A 154 20.25 7.75 6.54
C TYR A 154 20.44 6.24 6.54
N LEU A 155 19.69 5.52 5.69
CA LEU A 155 19.83 4.06 5.55
C LEU A 155 21.20 3.68 4.96
N ALA A 156 21.75 4.51 4.06
CA ALA A 156 23.11 4.36 3.56
C ALA A 156 24.14 4.44 4.70
N TRP A 157 24.02 5.47 5.55
CA TRP A 157 24.87 5.62 6.74
C TRP A 157 24.74 4.44 7.71
N GLN A 158 23.54 3.84 7.79
CA GLN A 158 23.28 2.64 8.59
C GLN A 158 23.70 1.32 7.91
N GLY A 159 24.41 1.36 6.78
CA GLY A 159 24.88 0.18 6.04
C GLY A 159 23.79 -0.55 5.25
N GLN A 160 22.70 0.13 4.88
CA GLN A 160 21.61 -0.41 4.08
C GLN A 160 21.47 0.31 2.73
N LEU A 161 22.57 0.82 2.17
CA LEU A 161 22.55 1.61 0.92
C LEU A 161 21.92 0.85 -0.24
N GLN A 162 22.35 -0.40 -0.46
CA GLN A 162 21.98 -1.15 -1.66
C GLN A 162 20.47 -1.37 -1.75
N PRO A 163 19.77 -1.95 -0.75
CA PRO A 163 18.32 -2.10 -0.83
C PRO A 163 17.60 -0.74 -0.81
N ALA A 164 18.02 0.21 0.03
CA ALA A 164 17.38 1.52 0.14
C ALA A 164 17.41 2.29 -1.18
N LEU A 165 18.60 2.39 -1.81
CA LEU A 165 18.78 3.09 -3.07
C LEU A 165 18.00 2.40 -4.20
N ARG A 166 18.08 1.06 -4.30
CA ARG A 166 17.44 0.31 -5.38
C ARG A 166 15.92 0.41 -5.30
N PHE A 167 15.33 0.16 -4.13
CA PHE A 167 13.88 0.28 -3.95
C PHE A 167 13.39 1.71 -4.17
N ALA A 168 14.14 2.72 -3.70
CA ALA A 168 13.79 4.12 -3.90
C ALA A 168 13.89 4.53 -5.38
N VAL A 169 14.99 4.23 -6.06
CA VAL A 169 15.20 4.63 -7.47
C VAL A 169 14.23 3.91 -8.40
N VAL A 170 14.09 2.60 -8.26
CA VAL A 170 13.19 1.83 -9.13
C VAL A 170 11.73 2.16 -8.81
N GLY A 171 11.40 2.38 -7.54
CA GLY A 171 10.10 2.91 -7.13
C GLY A 171 9.82 4.30 -7.72
N PHE A 172 10.81 5.21 -7.71
CA PHE A 172 10.72 6.53 -8.36
C PHE A 172 10.39 6.39 -9.84
N ILE A 173 11.11 5.55 -10.56
CA ILE A 173 10.91 5.33 -12.01
C ILE A 173 9.53 4.72 -12.27
N GLY A 174 9.20 3.62 -11.60
CA GLY A 174 7.92 2.93 -11.81
C GLY A 174 6.70 3.74 -11.38
N GLY A 175 6.82 4.47 -10.27
CA GLY A 175 5.78 5.39 -9.81
C GLY A 175 5.60 6.59 -10.75
N GLY A 176 6.71 7.17 -11.22
CA GLY A 176 6.70 8.30 -12.14
C GLY A 176 6.11 7.95 -13.50
N ILE A 177 6.58 6.88 -14.12
CA ILE A 177 6.04 6.36 -15.38
C ILE A 177 4.57 6.00 -15.21
N GLY A 178 4.26 5.24 -14.15
CA GLY A 178 2.90 4.76 -13.91
C GLY A 178 1.90 5.89 -13.75
N PHE A 179 2.24 6.93 -12.98
CA PHE A 179 1.30 8.01 -12.72
C PHE A 179 1.27 9.05 -13.85
N GLY A 180 2.41 9.32 -14.48
CA GLY A 180 2.47 10.21 -15.65
C GLY A 180 1.71 9.64 -16.85
N LEU A 181 2.05 8.42 -17.28
CA LEU A 181 1.38 7.77 -18.41
C LEU A 181 -0.06 7.36 -18.07
N GLY A 182 -0.31 6.87 -16.84
CA GLY A 182 -1.68 6.60 -16.40
C GLY A 182 -2.56 7.83 -16.41
N GLY A 183 -2.04 8.98 -15.95
CA GLY A 183 -2.71 10.28 -16.08
C GLY A 183 -2.96 10.67 -17.53
N SER A 184 -2.00 10.39 -18.43
CA SER A 184 -2.16 10.61 -19.85
C SER A 184 -3.30 9.77 -20.45
N ILE A 185 -3.40 8.50 -20.08
CA ILE A 185 -4.53 7.63 -20.47
C ILE A 185 -5.85 8.28 -20.05
N GLN A 186 -5.95 8.77 -18.82
CA GLN A 186 -7.14 9.46 -18.34
C GLN A 186 -7.40 10.78 -19.09
N GLY A 187 -6.36 11.60 -19.29
CA GLY A 187 -6.48 12.89 -19.96
C GLY A 187 -6.89 12.75 -21.43
N LEU A 188 -6.15 11.94 -22.17
CA LEU A 188 -6.42 11.70 -23.59
C LEU A 188 -7.78 11.03 -23.81
N GLY A 189 -8.14 10.07 -22.97
CA GLY A 189 -9.46 9.45 -23.02
C GLY A 189 -10.61 10.46 -22.86
N ARG A 190 -10.45 11.43 -21.94
CA ARG A 190 -11.46 12.49 -21.76
C ARG A 190 -11.46 13.55 -22.85
N ILE A 191 -10.30 13.85 -23.45
CA ILE A 191 -10.17 14.88 -24.50
C ILE A 191 -10.65 14.34 -25.85
N PHE A 192 -10.22 13.14 -26.23
CA PHE A 192 -10.45 12.60 -27.58
C PHE A 192 -11.66 11.67 -27.69
N THR A 193 -12.13 11.11 -26.59
CA THR A 193 -13.27 10.18 -26.58
C THR A 193 -14.28 10.51 -25.47
N PRO A 194 -14.77 11.76 -25.40
CA PRO A 194 -15.69 12.18 -24.33
C PRO A 194 -17.02 11.42 -24.35
N GLU A 195 -17.42 10.88 -25.51
CA GLU A 195 -18.62 10.05 -25.69
C GLU A 195 -18.49 8.68 -25.06
N LEU A 196 -17.27 8.15 -24.89
CA LEU A 196 -17.04 6.90 -24.20
C LEU A 196 -17.17 7.13 -22.69
N LYS A 197 -18.28 6.69 -22.12
CA LYS A 197 -18.57 6.79 -20.68
C LYS A 197 -17.74 5.80 -19.88
N LEU A 198 -16.41 5.73 -20.11
CA LEU A 198 -15.50 4.86 -19.37
C LEU A 198 -15.02 5.53 -18.07
N HIS A 199 -14.69 4.73 -17.10
CA HIS A 199 -14.15 5.22 -15.83
C HIS A 199 -12.63 5.47 -15.93
N TRP A 200 -12.22 6.45 -16.77
CA TRP A 200 -10.82 6.75 -17.10
C TRP A 200 -9.91 6.90 -15.88
N TRP A 201 -10.45 7.38 -14.75
CA TRP A 201 -9.73 7.44 -13.49
C TRP A 201 -9.25 6.05 -13.02
N LYS A 202 -10.04 5.00 -13.22
CA LYS A 202 -9.67 3.64 -12.83
C LYS A 202 -8.60 3.06 -13.74
N TYR A 203 -8.63 3.35 -15.02
CA TYR A 203 -7.57 2.95 -15.94
C TYR A 203 -6.23 3.61 -15.57
N MET A 204 -6.23 4.89 -15.16
CA MET A 204 -5.06 5.54 -14.60
C MET A 204 -4.56 4.80 -13.35
N GLU A 205 -5.44 4.49 -12.42
CA GLU A 205 -5.10 3.79 -11.18
C GLU A 205 -4.56 2.38 -11.44
N PHE A 206 -5.15 1.63 -12.36
CA PHE A 206 -4.65 0.32 -12.75
C PHE A 206 -3.26 0.41 -13.36
N PHE A 207 -3.04 1.32 -14.27
CA PHE A 207 -1.75 1.49 -14.93
C PHE A 207 -0.66 1.92 -13.94
N PHE A 208 -0.97 2.87 -13.06
CA PHE A 208 -0.05 3.25 -11.98
C PHE A 208 0.31 2.07 -11.09
N GLY A 209 -0.69 1.34 -10.61
CA GLY A 209 -0.46 0.16 -9.77
C GLY A 209 0.32 -0.95 -10.48
N TYR A 210 0.13 -1.13 -11.79
CA TYR A 210 0.90 -2.06 -12.60
C TYR A 210 2.38 -1.68 -12.66
N CYS A 211 2.70 -0.46 -13.11
CA CYS A 211 4.08 0.00 -13.25
C CYS A 211 4.81 0.03 -11.89
N PHE A 212 4.15 0.52 -10.87
CA PHE A 212 4.75 0.60 -9.53
C PHE A 212 4.96 -0.80 -8.92
N GLY A 213 3.99 -1.71 -9.07
CA GLY A 213 4.12 -3.10 -8.61
C GLY A 213 5.24 -3.85 -9.34
N TRP A 214 5.35 -3.67 -10.65
CA TRP A 214 6.44 -4.24 -11.44
C TRP A 214 7.80 -3.71 -10.99
N ALA A 215 7.92 -2.41 -10.77
CA ALA A 215 9.14 -1.77 -10.29
C ALA A 215 9.58 -2.34 -8.92
N LEU A 216 8.65 -2.47 -7.96
CA LEU A 216 8.95 -3.06 -6.65
C LEU A 216 9.34 -4.54 -6.77
N SER A 217 8.70 -5.30 -7.67
CA SER A 217 9.06 -6.70 -7.94
C SER A 217 10.48 -6.82 -8.50
N TRP A 218 10.82 -5.95 -9.45
CA TRP A 218 12.18 -5.90 -10.01
C TRP A 218 13.22 -5.54 -8.94
N ALA A 219 12.95 -4.52 -8.12
CA ALA A 219 13.83 -4.15 -7.03
C ALA A 219 14.03 -5.30 -6.04
N TRP A 220 12.96 -6.05 -5.74
CA TRP A 220 12.99 -7.22 -4.87
C TRP A 220 13.92 -8.32 -5.41
N GLN A 221 13.78 -8.67 -6.69
CA GLN A 221 14.57 -9.73 -7.32
C GLN A 221 16.08 -9.41 -7.38
N HIS A 222 16.43 -8.13 -7.50
CA HIS A 222 17.79 -7.67 -7.69
C HIS A 222 18.45 -7.08 -6.43
N SER A 223 17.75 -7.10 -5.29
CA SER A 223 18.28 -6.61 -4.01
C SER A 223 18.50 -7.75 -3.04
N GLU A 224 19.54 -7.61 -2.22
CA GLU A 224 19.61 -8.41 -1.00
C GLU A 224 18.47 -7.98 -0.06
N THR A 225 17.55 -8.89 0.19
CA THR A 225 16.41 -8.69 1.09
C THR A 225 16.55 -9.63 2.29
N PRO A 226 17.42 -9.31 3.27
CA PRO A 226 17.64 -10.18 4.40
C PRO A 226 16.34 -10.43 5.17
N ASP A 227 16.15 -11.70 5.55
CA ASP A 227 15.02 -12.10 6.38
C ASP A 227 15.31 -11.75 7.84
N SER A 228 14.49 -10.92 8.45
CA SER A 228 14.66 -10.51 9.85
C SER A 228 14.19 -11.58 10.86
N GLY A 229 13.75 -12.75 10.38
CA GLY A 229 13.32 -13.88 11.17
C GLY A 229 11.83 -13.84 11.56
N GLU A 230 11.39 -14.86 12.24
CA GLU A 230 10.00 -14.99 12.66
C GLU A 230 9.54 -13.85 13.57
N VAL A 231 8.27 -13.52 13.47
CA VAL A 231 7.60 -12.61 14.40
C VAL A 231 7.47 -13.32 15.74
N GLY A 232 8.07 -12.75 16.78
CA GLY A 232 7.97 -13.31 18.15
C GLY A 232 6.54 -13.44 18.62
N ALA A 233 6.32 -14.33 19.59
CA ALA A 233 5.02 -14.49 20.24
C ALA A 233 4.56 -13.16 20.87
N GLY A 234 3.28 -12.87 20.78
CA GLY A 234 2.66 -11.71 21.40
C GLY A 234 2.55 -11.85 22.92
N PRO A 235 2.17 -10.78 23.63
CA PRO A 235 2.03 -10.77 25.08
C PRO A 235 0.83 -11.58 25.60
N GLY A 236 0.00 -12.12 24.72
CA GLY A 236 -1.23 -12.84 24.97
C GLY A 236 -2.43 -12.21 24.27
N ASP A 237 -3.42 -13.04 23.94
CA ASP A 237 -4.55 -12.68 23.06
C ASP A 237 -5.24 -11.35 23.47
N ALA A 238 -5.54 -11.16 24.76
CA ALA A 238 -6.29 -9.98 25.21
C ALA A 238 -5.47 -8.69 25.11
N ILE A 239 -4.22 -8.69 25.53
CA ILE A 239 -3.34 -7.52 25.46
C ILE A 239 -3.00 -7.21 24.02
N GLU A 240 -2.77 -8.21 23.19
CA GLU A 240 -2.52 -8.06 21.77
C GLU A 240 -3.74 -7.43 21.06
N MET A 241 -4.95 -7.90 21.36
CA MET A 241 -6.18 -7.33 20.83
C MET A 241 -6.38 -5.87 21.22
N LEU A 242 -6.19 -5.53 22.49
CA LEU A 242 -6.32 -4.16 22.98
C LEU A 242 -5.29 -3.22 22.34
N ALA A 243 -4.04 -3.66 22.24
CA ALA A 243 -2.98 -2.89 21.59
C ALA A 243 -3.24 -2.74 20.08
N GLY A 244 -3.66 -3.80 19.40
CA GLY A 244 -4.07 -3.75 17.98
C GLY A 244 -5.24 -2.79 17.75
N ALA A 245 -6.25 -2.82 18.62
CA ALA A 245 -7.38 -1.90 18.58
C ALA A 245 -6.94 -0.44 18.82
N ALA A 246 -6.03 -0.20 19.79
CA ALA A 246 -5.51 1.13 20.09
C ALA A 246 -4.73 1.71 18.90
N VAL A 247 -3.85 0.93 18.26
CA VAL A 247 -3.12 1.35 17.05
C VAL A 247 -4.09 1.62 15.91
N THR A 248 -5.07 0.75 15.70
CA THR A 248 -6.10 0.93 14.67
C THR A 248 -6.87 2.22 14.90
N ALA A 249 -7.36 2.46 16.13
CA ALA A 249 -8.09 3.66 16.49
C ALA A 249 -7.24 4.94 16.32
N ALA A 250 -5.96 4.89 16.74
CA ALA A 250 -5.02 6.02 16.59
C ALA A 250 -4.81 6.37 15.11
N LEU A 251 -4.55 5.39 14.27
CA LEU A 251 -4.38 5.60 12.82
C LEU A 251 -5.67 6.15 12.19
N PHE A 252 -6.84 5.62 12.58
CA PHE A 252 -8.13 6.15 12.09
C PHE A 252 -8.38 7.56 12.54
N TRP A 253 -8.19 7.86 13.81
CA TRP A 253 -8.36 9.20 14.35
C TRP A 253 -7.47 10.21 13.62
N LEU A 254 -6.22 9.84 13.38
CA LEU A 254 -5.27 10.67 12.64
C LEU A 254 -5.67 10.88 11.18
N SER A 255 -6.15 9.84 10.50
CA SER A 255 -6.64 9.96 9.13
C SER A 255 -7.93 10.79 9.03
N TRP A 256 -8.83 10.67 10.00
CA TRP A 256 -10.08 11.43 10.03
C TRP A 256 -9.84 12.91 10.27
N ASN A 257 -8.88 13.25 11.14
CA ASN A 257 -8.50 14.61 11.46
C ASN A 257 -7.44 15.20 10.51
N THR A 258 -7.32 14.68 9.30
CA THR A 258 -6.29 15.05 8.30
C THR A 258 -6.31 16.51 7.82
N GLN A 259 -6.92 17.41 8.55
CA GLN A 259 -6.60 18.84 8.41
C GLN A 259 -5.20 19.19 8.94
N SER A 260 -4.60 18.35 9.78
CA SER A 260 -3.20 18.52 10.16
C SER A 260 -2.30 17.90 9.09
N ARG A 261 -1.60 18.74 8.37
CA ARG A 261 -0.56 18.37 7.41
C ARG A 261 0.43 17.43 8.10
N PHE A 262 0.74 16.27 7.50
CA PHE A 262 1.68 15.26 8.01
C PHE A 262 1.19 14.36 9.17
N ALA A 263 -0.07 14.41 9.56
CA ALA A 263 -0.54 13.60 10.69
C ALA A 263 -0.31 12.09 10.46
N TYR A 264 -0.63 11.60 9.27
CA TYR A 264 -0.42 10.20 8.93
C TYR A 264 1.07 9.83 8.82
N SER A 265 1.90 10.68 8.23
CA SER A 265 3.35 10.42 8.09
C SER A 265 4.03 10.31 9.46
N LEU A 266 3.71 11.22 10.40
CA LEU A 266 4.24 11.18 11.76
C LEU A 266 3.75 9.94 12.51
N ALA A 267 2.44 9.67 12.44
CA ALA A 267 1.86 8.48 13.05
C ALA A 267 2.40 7.20 12.45
N GLY A 268 2.53 7.14 11.13
CA GLY A 268 3.11 6.00 10.43
C GLY A 268 4.53 5.72 10.90
N GLY A 269 5.37 6.75 11.05
CA GLY A 269 6.71 6.60 11.64
C GLY A 269 6.68 6.04 13.05
N ALA A 270 5.80 6.55 13.91
CA ALA A 270 5.64 6.04 15.27
C ALA A 270 5.13 4.59 15.29
N VAL A 271 4.18 4.26 14.42
CA VAL A 271 3.66 2.88 14.28
C VAL A 271 4.74 1.91 13.81
N LEU A 272 5.56 2.30 12.83
CA LEU A 272 6.69 1.47 12.38
C LEU A 272 7.72 1.28 13.49
N TYR A 273 7.96 2.30 14.33
CA TYR A 273 8.79 2.13 15.52
C TYR A 273 8.20 1.10 16.49
N VAL A 274 6.89 1.19 16.78
CA VAL A 274 6.20 0.19 17.63
C VAL A 274 6.32 -1.21 17.02
N VAL A 275 6.10 -1.37 15.72
CA VAL A 275 6.26 -2.64 15.00
C VAL A 275 7.69 -3.18 15.15
N SER A 276 8.70 -2.32 15.10
CA SER A 276 10.10 -2.74 15.25
C SER A 276 10.45 -3.21 16.66
N ARG A 277 9.76 -2.70 17.67
CA ARG A 277 9.88 -3.12 19.09
C ARG A 277 9.04 -4.35 19.41
N CYS A 278 7.82 -4.37 18.92
CA CYS A 278 6.80 -5.38 19.19
C CYS A 278 6.37 -5.98 17.85
N ARG A 279 7.18 -6.90 17.28
CA ARG A 279 6.97 -7.43 15.93
C ARG A 279 5.60 -8.07 15.71
N TRP A 280 5.00 -8.64 16.74
CA TRP A 280 3.64 -9.17 16.70
C TRP A 280 2.59 -8.11 16.30
N MET A 281 2.83 -6.82 16.61
CA MET A 281 1.97 -5.72 16.16
C MET A 281 1.94 -5.57 14.63
N ALA A 282 2.93 -6.09 13.93
CA ALA A 282 3.00 -6.01 12.47
C ALA A 282 1.77 -6.64 11.80
N LYS A 283 1.24 -7.73 12.35
CA LYS A 283 0.03 -8.40 11.86
C LYS A 283 -1.16 -7.45 11.89
N HIS A 284 -1.35 -6.73 13.01
CA HIS A 284 -2.45 -5.78 13.15
C HIS A 284 -2.28 -4.59 12.22
N VAL A 285 -1.07 -4.03 12.09
CA VAL A 285 -0.80 -2.90 11.19
C VAL A 285 -1.03 -3.29 9.72
N ALA A 286 -0.54 -4.43 9.29
CA ALA A 286 -0.67 -4.87 7.90
C ALA A 286 -2.11 -5.30 7.55
N TYR A 287 -2.79 -6.00 8.43
CA TYR A 287 -4.04 -6.71 8.12
C TYR A 287 -5.25 -6.10 8.80
N THR A 288 -5.24 -6.00 10.13
CA THR A 288 -6.41 -5.53 10.90
C THR A 288 -6.75 -4.08 10.58
N VAL A 289 -5.74 -3.18 10.55
CA VAL A 289 -5.95 -1.78 10.19
C VAL A 289 -6.52 -1.65 8.78
N THR A 290 -5.94 -2.37 7.83
CA THR A 290 -6.38 -2.33 6.42
C THR A 290 -7.81 -2.84 6.27
N PHE A 291 -8.14 -3.97 6.91
CA PHE A 291 -9.50 -4.52 6.92
C PHE A 291 -10.50 -3.59 7.60
N THR A 292 -10.12 -2.99 8.73
CA THR A 292 -10.99 -2.03 9.45
C THR A 292 -11.30 -0.82 8.57
N GLY A 293 -10.33 -0.35 7.78
CA GLY A 293 -10.55 0.69 6.76
C GLY A 293 -11.66 0.31 5.78
N VAL A 294 -11.61 -0.91 5.25
CA VAL A 294 -12.63 -1.45 4.34
C VAL A 294 -14.00 -1.48 5.02
N ALA A 295 -14.09 -2.05 6.22
CA ALA A 295 -15.36 -2.21 6.93
C ALA A 295 -16.02 -0.87 7.32
N LEU A 296 -15.21 0.10 7.79
CA LEU A 296 -15.73 1.43 8.16
C LEU A 296 -16.12 2.25 6.92
N ASP A 297 -15.43 2.09 5.81
CA ASP A 297 -15.78 2.77 4.58
C ASP A 297 -17.11 2.23 4.02
N LEU A 298 -17.33 0.92 4.05
CA LEU A 298 -18.61 0.33 3.68
C LEU A 298 -19.75 0.83 4.59
N ALA A 299 -19.53 0.89 5.91
CA ALA A 299 -20.50 1.42 6.86
C ALA A 299 -20.85 2.90 6.59
N LYS A 300 -19.84 3.71 6.21
CA LYS A 300 -20.03 5.10 5.79
C LYS A 300 -20.91 5.21 4.55
N TYR A 301 -20.63 4.43 3.51
CA TYR A 301 -21.42 4.46 2.29
C TYR A 301 -22.85 3.98 2.52
N TRP A 302 -23.03 2.91 3.28
CA TRP A 302 -24.35 2.41 3.64
C TRP A 302 -25.21 3.49 4.35
N SER A 303 -24.64 4.18 5.33
CA SER A 303 -25.41 5.05 6.24
C SER A 303 -25.43 6.52 5.81
N LYS A 304 -24.31 7.08 5.37
CA LYS A 304 -24.17 8.51 5.10
C LYS A 304 -24.32 8.86 3.61
N GLU A 305 -23.62 8.14 2.75
CA GLU A 305 -23.59 8.48 1.33
C GLU A 305 -24.86 7.99 0.61
N TYR A 306 -25.34 6.79 0.92
CA TYR A 306 -26.48 6.18 0.22
C TYR A 306 -27.75 6.12 1.05
N GLN A 307 -27.70 6.51 2.32
CA GLN A 307 -28.85 6.58 3.22
C GLN A 307 -29.71 5.29 3.25
N ARG A 308 -29.05 4.12 3.19
CA ARG A 308 -29.72 2.81 3.18
C ARG A 308 -30.11 2.32 4.56
N GLY A 309 -29.57 2.92 5.62
CA GLY A 309 -29.89 2.54 6.99
C GLY A 309 -29.21 3.41 8.04
N PRO A 310 -29.50 3.18 9.32
CA PRO A 310 -28.98 3.98 10.42
C PRO A 310 -27.46 3.83 10.56
N ALA A 311 -26.78 4.94 10.85
CA ALA A 311 -25.33 4.99 10.97
C ALA A 311 -24.78 4.15 12.14
N GLY A 312 -25.43 4.23 13.31
CA GLY A 312 -24.98 3.53 14.52
C GLY A 312 -24.81 2.03 14.33
N PRO A 313 -25.84 1.29 13.92
CA PRO A 313 -25.74 -0.14 13.66
C PRO A 313 -24.70 -0.51 12.59
N ALA A 314 -24.58 0.29 11.51
CA ALA A 314 -23.60 0.03 10.45
C ALA A 314 -22.16 0.14 10.96
N TYR A 315 -21.84 1.19 11.72
CA TYR A 315 -20.53 1.35 12.33
C TYR A 315 -20.27 0.31 13.43
N ALA A 316 -21.28 -0.05 14.22
CA ALA A 316 -21.16 -1.12 15.21
C ALA A 316 -20.84 -2.46 14.54
N ALA A 317 -21.51 -2.80 13.45
CA ALA A 317 -21.22 -4.00 12.67
C ALA A 317 -19.80 -3.99 12.10
N ALA A 318 -19.32 -2.85 11.58
CA ALA A 318 -17.95 -2.71 11.10
C ALA A 318 -16.91 -2.90 12.21
N VAL A 319 -17.17 -2.38 13.41
CA VAL A 319 -16.28 -2.58 14.58
C VAL A 319 -16.27 -4.06 14.99
N VAL A 320 -17.45 -4.71 15.09
CA VAL A 320 -17.53 -6.14 15.42
C VAL A 320 -16.80 -6.99 14.39
N ALA A 321 -16.99 -6.72 13.09
CA ALA A 321 -16.29 -7.42 12.02
C ALA A 321 -14.75 -7.22 12.14
N SER A 322 -14.30 -6.01 12.48
CA SER A 322 -12.87 -5.71 12.68
C SER A 322 -12.28 -6.44 13.88
N VAL A 323 -13.04 -6.55 14.98
CA VAL A 323 -12.62 -7.32 16.16
C VAL A 323 -12.49 -8.81 15.83
N ILE A 324 -13.51 -9.38 15.16
CA ILE A 324 -13.48 -10.78 14.71
C ILE A 324 -12.29 -11.03 13.79
N PHE A 325 -12.03 -10.12 12.83
CA PHE A 325 -10.90 -10.23 11.93
C PHE A 325 -9.56 -10.13 12.68
N GLY A 326 -9.42 -9.19 13.61
CA GLY A 326 -8.22 -9.05 14.45
C GLY A 326 -7.96 -10.29 15.30
N TRP A 327 -9.00 -10.87 15.88
CA TRP A 327 -8.91 -12.14 16.60
C TRP A 327 -8.46 -13.30 15.69
N TYR A 328 -9.01 -13.36 14.48
CA TYR A 328 -8.60 -14.34 13.47
C TYR A 328 -7.12 -14.18 13.09
N VAL A 329 -6.65 -12.94 12.90
CA VAL A 329 -5.26 -12.62 12.59
C VAL A 329 -4.29 -13.09 13.67
N ILE A 330 -4.67 -12.99 14.95
CA ILE A 330 -3.86 -13.52 16.08
C ILE A 330 -3.71 -15.04 15.98
N ARG A 331 -4.81 -15.72 15.68
CA ARG A 331 -4.87 -17.19 15.60
C ARG A 331 -4.21 -17.76 14.36
N TRP A 332 -3.87 -16.91 13.43
CA TRP A 332 -3.38 -17.33 12.13
C TRP A 332 -1.87 -17.61 12.12
N ASN A 333 -1.49 -18.81 11.66
CA ASN A 333 -0.11 -19.29 11.61
C ASN A 333 0.58 -19.02 10.25
N GLY A 334 0.41 -17.83 9.68
CA GLY A 334 1.34 -17.36 8.66
C GLY A 334 1.14 -17.84 7.21
N ASP A 335 -0.03 -18.36 6.83
CA ASP A 335 -0.33 -18.67 5.43
C ASP A 335 -0.51 -17.36 4.61
N THR A 336 0.59 -16.93 4.00
CA THR A 336 0.66 -15.69 3.21
C THR A 336 -0.38 -15.64 2.09
N ARG A 337 -0.64 -16.78 1.43
CA ARG A 337 -1.64 -16.88 0.38
C ARG A 337 -3.04 -16.57 0.90
N LYS A 338 -3.45 -17.25 1.97
CA LYS A 338 -4.79 -17.02 2.56
C LYS A 338 -4.97 -15.59 3.03
N THR A 339 -3.91 -14.95 3.57
CA THR A 339 -3.97 -13.53 3.96
C THR A 339 -4.17 -12.63 2.76
N LEU A 340 -3.42 -12.86 1.71
CA LEU A 340 -3.54 -12.09 0.47
C LEU A 340 -4.94 -12.28 -0.15
N GLU A 341 -5.41 -13.52 -0.26
CA GLU A 341 -6.75 -13.81 -0.77
C GLU A 341 -7.84 -13.13 0.06
N LEU A 342 -7.76 -13.25 1.39
CA LEU A 342 -8.76 -12.66 2.29
C LEU A 342 -8.79 -11.13 2.19
N LEU A 343 -7.64 -10.46 2.21
CA LEU A 343 -7.55 -9.01 2.06
C LEU A 343 -8.06 -8.55 0.69
N MET A 344 -7.67 -9.24 -0.35
CA MET A 344 -8.08 -8.96 -1.73
C MET A 344 -9.59 -9.10 -1.90
N TRP A 345 -10.16 -10.23 -1.47
CA TRP A 345 -11.59 -10.48 -1.62
C TRP A 345 -12.44 -9.59 -0.70
N ALA A 346 -11.98 -9.25 0.51
CA ALA A 346 -12.66 -8.26 1.35
C ALA A 346 -12.81 -6.91 0.64
N CYS A 347 -11.74 -6.44 -0.02
CA CYS A 347 -11.78 -5.21 -0.80
C CYS A 347 -12.69 -5.30 -2.04
N VAL A 348 -12.68 -6.43 -2.74
CA VAL A 348 -13.56 -6.66 -3.91
C VAL A 348 -15.02 -6.71 -3.47
N VAL A 349 -15.33 -7.41 -2.38
CA VAL A 349 -16.70 -7.47 -1.83
C VAL A 349 -17.18 -6.08 -1.43
N ASP A 350 -16.34 -5.25 -0.77
CA ASP A 350 -16.68 -3.86 -0.46
C ASP A 350 -17.08 -3.09 -1.73
N ALA A 351 -16.25 -3.15 -2.78
CA ALA A 351 -16.53 -2.49 -4.04
C ALA A 351 -17.85 -2.99 -4.66
N VAL A 352 -18.07 -4.30 -4.73
CA VAL A 352 -19.29 -4.90 -5.27
C VAL A 352 -20.53 -4.48 -4.47
N VAL A 353 -20.44 -4.52 -3.14
CA VAL A 353 -21.58 -4.10 -2.28
C VAL A 353 -21.88 -2.63 -2.46
N LYS A 354 -20.87 -1.76 -2.57
CA LYS A 354 -21.10 -0.33 -2.85
C LYS A 354 -21.83 -0.09 -4.16
N PHE A 355 -21.48 -0.83 -5.21
CA PHE A 355 -22.26 -0.78 -6.47
C PHE A 355 -23.70 -1.24 -6.28
N ALA A 356 -23.92 -2.35 -5.58
CA ALA A 356 -25.23 -2.91 -5.36
C ALA A 356 -26.15 -1.97 -4.54
N ILE A 357 -25.58 -1.24 -3.57
CA ILE A 357 -26.35 -0.32 -2.72
C ILE A 357 -26.46 1.11 -3.27
N HIS A 358 -25.74 1.43 -4.36
CA HIS A 358 -25.78 2.76 -4.96
C HIS A 358 -27.22 3.13 -5.40
N PRO A 359 -27.71 4.36 -5.13
CA PRO A 359 -29.10 4.75 -5.43
C PRO A 359 -29.48 4.68 -6.90
N SER A 360 -28.55 4.94 -7.81
CA SER A 360 -28.77 4.90 -9.27
C SER A 360 -28.86 3.50 -9.86
N GLY A 361 -28.71 2.45 -9.03
CA GLY A 361 -28.67 1.07 -9.52
C GLY A 361 -27.44 0.75 -10.38
N ILE A 362 -27.31 -0.51 -10.75
CA ILE A 362 -26.10 -1.13 -11.34
C ILE A 362 -25.84 -0.70 -12.81
N VAL A 363 -26.65 0.17 -13.40
CA VAL A 363 -26.67 0.39 -14.88
C VAL A 363 -25.67 1.45 -15.37
N ASN A 364 -24.63 1.81 -14.64
CA ASN A 364 -23.68 2.82 -15.09
C ASN A 364 -22.27 2.25 -15.35
N VAL A 365 -21.50 3.01 -16.10
CA VAL A 365 -20.07 2.93 -16.49
C VAL A 365 -19.14 2.19 -15.52
N VAL A 366 -19.58 1.97 -14.30
CA VAL A 366 -18.81 1.37 -13.22
C VAL A 366 -18.90 -0.15 -13.20
N ASP A 367 -19.89 -0.73 -13.87
CA ASP A 367 -20.12 -2.20 -13.87
C ASP A 367 -18.95 -2.95 -14.49
N HIS A 368 -18.38 -2.45 -15.58
CA HIS A 368 -17.21 -3.08 -16.21
C HIS A 368 -15.96 -3.02 -15.32
N VAL A 369 -15.81 -1.99 -14.49
CA VAL A 369 -14.70 -1.90 -13.52
C VAL A 369 -14.90 -2.89 -12.39
N CYS A 370 -16.14 -3.03 -11.89
CA CYS A 370 -16.48 -4.01 -10.87
C CYS A 370 -16.23 -5.45 -11.36
N ILE A 371 -16.68 -5.77 -12.57
CA ILE A 371 -16.39 -7.04 -13.22
C ILE A 371 -14.87 -7.23 -13.34
N GLY A 372 -14.14 -6.19 -13.74
CA GLY A 372 -12.68 -6.20 -13.82
C GLY A 372 -12.02 -6.53 -12.47
N PHE A 373 -12.52 -6.00 -11.36
CA PHE A 373 -12.00 -6.36 -10.02
C PHE A 373 -12.21 -7.83 -9.69
N VAL A 374 -13.41 -8.35 -9.94
CA VAL A 374 -13.74 -9.76 -9.69
C VAL A 374 -12.87 -10.68 -10.56
N LEU A 375 -12.74 -10.37 -11.86
CA LEU A 375 -11.92 -11.17 -12.78
C LEU A 375 -10.43 -11.14 -12.40
N MET A 376 -9.88 -9.96 -12.05
CA MET A 376 -8.49 -9.87 -11.61
C MET A 376 -8.26 -10.63 -10.31
N ALA A 377 -9.17 -10.53 -9.33
CA ALA A 377 -9.07 -11.25 -8.07
C ALA A 377 -9.15 -12.78 -8.28
N ALA A 378 -10.09 -13.22 -9.14
CA ALA A 378 -10.22 -14.62 -9.50
C ALA A 378 -8.97 -15.15 -10.21
N ALA A 379 -8.41 -14.37 -11.15
CA ALA A 379 -7.17 -14.74 -11.86
C ALA A 379 -5.98 -14.85 -10.88
N VAL A 380 -5.81 -13.91 -9.96
CA VAL A 380 -4.75 -13.98 -8.94
C VAL A 380 -4.93 -15.20 -8.04
N SER A 381 -6.16 -15.45 -7.56
CA SER A 381 -6.45 -16.63 -6.73
C SER A 381 -6.19 -17.94 -7.49
N TRP A 382 -6.55 -17.99 -8.79
CA TRP A 382 -6.30 -19.15 -9.63
C TRP A 382 -4.80 -19.38 -9.85
N MET A 383 -4.03 -18.35 -10.17
CA MET A 383 -2.57 -18.45 -10.34
C MET A 383 -1.89 -18.97 -9.08
N MET A 384 -2.25 -18.45 -7.91
CA MET A 384 -1.70 -18.90 -6.62
C MET A 384 -2.03 -20.37 -6.30
N ARG A 385 -3.16 -20.89 -6.79
CA ARG A 385 -3.52 -22.32 -6.65
C ARG A 385 -2.80 -23.19 -7.65
N ALA A 386 -2.63 -22.71 -8.87
CA ALA A 386 -1.94 -23.44 -9.94
C ALA A 386 -0.46 -23.68 -9.59
N GLU A 387 0.23 -22.71 -9.01
CA GLU A 387 1.62 -22.88 -8.53
C GLU A 387 1.74 -23.96 -7.44
N ILE A 388 0.78 -24.08 -6.53
CA ILE A 388 0.77 -25.15 -5.52
C ILE A 388 0.63 -26.51 -6.20
N ILE A 389 -0.24 -26.65 -7.20
CA ILE A 389 -0.44 -27.90 -7.91
C ILE A 389 0.84 -28.27 -8.66
N ALA A 390 1.48 -27.30 -9.33
CA ALA A 390 2.73 -27.52 -10.05
C ALA A 390 3.88 -27.93 -9.10
N GLY A 391 4.03 -27.25 -7.98
CA GLY A 391 5.05 -27.57 -6.95
C GLY A 391 4.82 -28.90 -6.23
N SER A 392 3.56 -29.36 -6.14
CA SER A 392 3.23 -30.68 -5.58
C SER A 392 3.48 -31.83 -6.55
N CYS A 393 3.64 -31.55 -7.84
CA CYS A 393 3.91 -32.54 -8.88
C CYS A 393 5.42 -32.73 -9.16
N GLU A 394 6.32 -31.95 -8.56
CA GLU A 394 7.75 -32.25 -8.63
C GLU A 394 8.05 -33.50 -7.82
N PRO A 395 8.53 -34.60 -8.42
CA PRO A 395 8.91 -35.79 -7.67
C PRO A 395 10.05 -35.42 -6.72
N SER A 396 9.88 -35.76 -5.44
CA SER A 396 10.91 -35.58 -4.41
C SER A 396 12.20 -36.27 -4.84
N SER A 397 13.11 -35.51 -5.46
CA SER A 397 14.43 -35.98 -5.88
C SER A 397 15.41 -36.12 -4.69
N SER A 398 14.92 -36.49 -3.52
CA SER A 398 15.71 -36.71 -2.31
C SER A 398 15.75 -38.16 -1.91
N SER A 399 16.26 -39.03 -2.81
CA SER A 399 16.85 -40.31 -2.39
C SER A 399 17.96 -40.69 -3.36
N ALA A 400 19.00 -39.86 -3.42
CA ALA A 400 20.32 -40.34 -3.84
C ALA A 400 20.83 -41.20 -2.68
N PRO A 401 21.07 -42.51 -2.84
CA PRO A 401 21.66 -43.31 -1.79
C PRO A 401 23.10 -42.77 -1.54
N SER A 402 23.34 -42.42 -0.28
CA SER A 402 24.68 -42.17 0.24
C SER A 402 25.62 -43.28 -0.26
N ALA A 403 26.52 -42.93 -1.16
CA ALA A 403 27.63 -43.84 -1.52
C ALA A 403 28.46 -44.07 -0.26
N ALA A 404 28.27 -45.26 0.27
CA ALA A 404 28.98 -45.78 1.46
C ALA A 404 30.51 -45.61 1.27
N ALA A 405 31.09 -45.17 2.35
CA ALA A 405 32.51 -45.17 2.61
C ALA A 405 33.23 -46.41 2.06
N MET A 406 34.07 -46.29 1.06
CA MET A 406 35.14 -47.23 0.80
C MET A 406 36.35 -46.78 1.60
N GLY A 407 36.69 -47.61 2.58
CA GLY A 407 37.86 -47.44 3.42
C GLY A 407 39.15 -47.50 2.57
N SER A 408 40.06 -46.59 2.85
CA SER A 408 41.42 -46.64 2.41
C SER A 408 42.23 -47.59 3.33
N PRO A 409 43.04 -48.52 2.78
CA PRO A 409 43.93 -49.30 3.61
C PRO A 409 45.16 -48.47 4.01
N SER A 410 45.53 -48.58 5.26
CA SER A 410 46.81 -48.12 5.82
C SER A 410 47.99 -48.80 5.15
N ILE A 411 48.98 -48.06 4.67
CA ILE A 411 50.41 -48.35 4.73
C ILE A 411 51.15 -47.10 5.21
#